data_529bbaa2953a05ad43a1e9d70f2e1218
#
_entry.id   529bbaa2953a05ad43a1e9d70f2e1218
#
_cell.length_a   1.000
_cell.length_b   1.000
_cell.length_c   1.000
_cell.angle_alpha   90.00
_cell.angle_beta   90.00
_cell.angle_gamma   90.00
#
_symmetry.space_group_name_H-M   'P 1'
#
loop_
_entity.id
_entity.type
_entity.pdbx_description
1 polymer ?
#
loop_
_entity_poly.entity_id
_entity_poly.type
_entity_poly.pdbx_seq_one_letter_code
_entity_poly.pdbx_strand_id
1 'polypeptide(L)'
;MKKTVIALSTLLLASSVFAETSQVTNSVVEKAHEQANTAKEKLHQAEHKGEELKLKAQHASEGKQDSMGSKMSEKAQETWHKTQEGAEKGWDATKEKTEKGWNATKEGASKGWDATKEKSQKGWDATKEAASDLKKKVSE
;
A
#
# COMPACT_ATOMS: atom_id res chain seq x y z
N MET A 1 41.20 -15.23 10.64
CA MET A 1 39.84 -14.95 11.11
C MET A 1 39.55 -13.46 10.88
N LYS A 2 38.96 -13.11 9.74
CA LYS A 2 38.55 -11.72 9.44
C LYS A 2 37.06 -11.66 9.59
N LYS A 3 36.57 -11.07 10.68
CA LYS A 3 35.15 -10.82 10.94
C LYS A 3 34.70 -9.69 10.02
N THR A 4 34.02 -10.04 8.95
CA THR A 4 33.32 -9.06 8.11
C THR A 4 32.05 -8.65 8.85
N VAL A 5 32.11 -7.52 9.51
CA VAL A 5 30.93 -6.84 10.05
C VAL A 5 30.23 -6.21 8.86
N ILE A 6 29.17 -6.84 8.40
CA ILE A 6 28.23 -6.22 7.47
C ILE A 6 27.45 -5.20 8.31
N ALA A 7 27.86 -3.95 8.19
CA ALA A 7 27.10 -2.84 8.73
C ALA A 7 25.78 -2.77 7.93
N LEU A 8 24.71 -3.24 8.57
CA LEU A 8 23.35 -3.01 8.11
C LEU A 8 23.06 -1.54 8.36
N SER A 9 23.38 -0.71 7.38
CA SER A 9 22.92 0.68 7.35
C SER A 9 21.42 0.64 7.09
N THR A 10 20.66 0.52 8.18
CA THR A 10 19.25 0.83 8.20
C THR A 10 19.08 2.29 7.81
N LEU A 11 18.72 2.51 6.55
CA LEU A 11 18.33 3.80 6.04
C LEU A 11 17.00 4.17 6.69
N LEU A 12 17.08 4.74 7.87
CA LEU A 12 15.99 5.45 8.52
C LEU A 12 15.72 6.74 7.75
N LEU A 13 15.11 6.62 6.58
CA LEU A 13 14.42 7.72 5.91
C LEU A 13 12.94 7.67 6.33
N ALA A 14 12.72 7.80 7.61
CA ALA A 14 11.40 8.05 8.13
C ALA A 14 11.48 9.35 8.94
N SER A 15 10.66 10.29 8.57
CA SER A 15 10.26 11.40 9.41
C SER A 15 10.89 12.76 9.17
N SER A 16 10.48 13.38 8.07
CA SER A 16 10.36 14.84 8.05
C SER A 16 9.13 15.34 7.27
N VAL A 17 8.04 14.60 7.27
CA VAL A 17 6.77 15.01 6.63
C VAL A 17 5.62 15.10 7.64
N PHE A 18 5.89 15.05 8.95
CA PHE A 18 4.84 15.15 9.97
C PHE A 18 4.80 16.50 10.68
N ALA A 19 5.08 17.58 9.96
CA ALA A 19 4.96 18.91 10.53
C ALA A 19 4.25 19.87 9.57
N GLU A 20 3.10 19.46 9.06
CA GLU A 20 2.07 20.41 8.65
C GLU A 20 0.71 19.73 8.73
N THR A 21 -0.11 20.22 9.60
CA THR A 21 -1.52 19.90 9.79
C THR A 21 -2.28 20.21 8.51
N SER A 22 -2.33 19.24 7.63
CA SER A 22 -3.23 19.26 6.49
C SER A 22 -3.65 17.83 6.24
N GLN A 23 -4.93 17.59 6.29
CA GLN A 23 -5.63 16.38 5.93
C GLN A 23 -4.72 15.35 5.25
N VAL A 24 -4.29 14.35 6.01
CA VAL A 24 -3.67 13.15 5.42
C VAL A 24 -4.71 12.58 4.49
N THR A 25 -4.61 12.91 3.21
CA THR A 25 -5.55 12.43 2.22
C THR A 25 -5.40 10.93 2.09
N ASN A 26 -6.50 10.21 1.84
CA ASN A 26 -6.46 8.77 1.62
C ASN A 26 -5.37 8.36 0.61
N SER A 27 -5.11 9.20 -0.39
CA SER A 27 -4.06 8.96 -1.38
C SER A 27 -2.63 8.95 -0.81
N VAL A 28 -2.36 9.69 0.25
CA VAL A 28 -1.05 9.67 0.93
C VAL A 28 -0.88 8.38 1.72
N VAL A 29 -1.95 7.95 2.40
CA VAL A 29 -1.97 6.67 3.13
C VAL A 29 -1.79 5.50 2.17
N GLU A 30 -2.52 5.48 1.05
CA GLU A 30 -2.40 4.46 0.01
C GLU A 30 -0.98 4.35 -0.53
N LYS A 31 -0.33 5.47 -0.85
CA LYS A 31 1.06 5.49 -1.30
C LYS A 31 2.03 5.00 -0.24
N ALA A 32 1.80 5.34 1.02
CA ALA A 32 2.63 4.86 2.12
C ALA A 32 2.50 3.33 2.29
N HIS A 33 1.30 2.78 2.17
CA HIS A 33 1.08 1.33 2.20
C HIS A 33 1.75 0.62 1.01
N GLU A 34 1.61 1.16 -0.21
CA GLU A 34 2.25 0.62 -1.41
C GLU A 34 3.78 0.59 -1.28
N GLN A 35 4.37 1.66 -0.75
CA GLN A 35 5.81 1.72 -0.48
C GLN A 35 6.25 0.73 0.60
N ALA A 36 5.47 0.59 1.67
CA ALA A 36 5.76 -0.36 2.74
C ALA A 36 5.70 -1.81 2.23
N ASN A 37 4.69 -2.17 1.42
CA ASN A 37 4.57 -3.48 0.81
C ASN A 37 5.74 -3.77 -0.13
N THR A 38 6.11 -2.81 -0.98
CA THR A 38 7.27 -2.93 -1.89
C THR A 38 8.58 -3.12 -1.12
N ALA A 39 8.77 -2.42 -0.01
CA ALA A 39 9.96 -2.57 0.83
C ALA A 39 10.01 -3.95 1.49
N LYS A 40 8.88 -4.44 1.98
CA LYS A 40 8.74 -5.78 2.57
C LYS A 40 9.03 -6.88 1.55
N GLU A 41 8.46 -6.79 0.34
CA GLU A 41 8.74 -7.73 -0.74
C GLU A 41 10.24 -7.80 -1.07
N LYS A 42 10.91 -6.65 -1.16
CA LYS A 42 12.35 -6.60 -1.42
C LYS A 42 13.17 -7.22 -0.30
N LEU A 43 12.74 -7.04 0.94
CA LEU A 43 13.40 -7.66 2.09
C LEU A 43 13.29 -9.18 2.02
N HIS A 44 12.10 -9.73 1.82
CA HIS A 44 11.88 -11.16 1.67
C HIS A 44 12.67 -11.75 0.50
N GLN A 45 12.73 -11.06 -0.64
CA GLN A 45 13.56 -11.49 -1.76
C GLN A 45 15.05 -11.54 -1.41
N ALA A 46 15.53 -10.58 -0.62
CA ALA A 46 16.92 -10.58 -0.17
C ALA A 46 17.20 -11.72 0.83
N GLU A 47 16.26 -12.00 1.73
CA GLU A 47 16.34 -13.14 2.66
C GLU A 47 16.36 -14.47 1.91
N HIS A 48 15.44 -14.70 0.98
CA HIS A 48 15.37 -15.91 0.15
C HIS A 48 16.67 -16.13 -0.66
N LYS A 49 17.20 -15.06 -1.30
CA LYS A 49 18.48 -15.16 -1.99
C LYS A 49 19.64 -15.48 -1.03
N GLY A 50 19.61 -14.94 0.18
CA GLY A 50 20.59 -15.26 1.21
C GLY A 50 20.55 -16.74 1.61
N GLU A 51 19.37 -17.30 1.78
CA GLU A 51 19.18 -18.73 2.08
C GLU A 51 19.63 -19.64 0.93
N GLU A 52 19.28 -19.31 -0.31
CA GLU A 52 19.71 -20.03 -1.49
C GLU A 52 21.24 -20.04 -1.63
N LEU A 53 21.88 -18.90 -1.42
CA LEU A 53 23.35 -18.79 -1.45
C LEU A 53 24.00 -19.60 -0.32
N LYS A 54 23.38 -19.60 0.86
CA LYS A 54 23.86 -20.39 2.00
C LYS A 54 23.79 -21.89 1.70
N LEU A 55 22.68 -22.36 1.12
CA LEU A 55 22.52 -23.76 0.74
C LEU A 55 23.55 -24.18 -0.33
N LYS A 56 23.75 -23.34 -1.36
CA LYS A 56 24.78 -23.58 -2.40
C LYS A 56 26.18 -23.62 -1.80
N ALA A 57 26.50 -22.71 -0.88
CA ALA A 57 27.79 -22.69 -0.22
C ALA A 57 28.00 -23.94 0.66
N GLN A 58 26.94 -24.44 1.31
CA GLN A 58 26.98 -25.65 2.08
C GLN A 58 27.24 -26.87 1.19
N HIS A 59 26.50 -27.03 0.08
CA HIS A 59 26.73 -28.12 -0.88
C HIS A 59 28.15 -28.06 -1.47
N ALA A 60 28.66 -26.86 -1.74
CA ALA A 60 30.03 -26.68 -2.22
C ALA A 60 31.07 -27.11 -1.16
N SER A 61 30.87 -26.76 0.10
CA SER A 61 31.78 -27.15 1.19
C SER A 61 31.77 -28.67 1.45
N GLU A 62 30.65 -29.33 1.19
CA GLU A 62 30.49 -30.77 1.32
C GLU A 62 30.97 -31.55 0.07
N GLY A 63 31.43 -30.87 -0.98
CA GLY A 63 31.83 -31.46 -2.27
C GLY A 63 30.67 -32.08 -3.05
N LYS A 64 29.42 -31.69 -2.73
CA LYS A 64 28.18 -32.24 -3.32
C LYS A 64 27.52 -31.34 -4.33
N GLN A 65 28.17 -30.24 -4.70
CA GLN A 65 27.61 -29.20 -5.61
C GLN A 65 27.11 -29.76 -6.96
N ASP A 66 27.71 -30.85 -7.44
CA ASP A 66 27.31 -31.50 -8.71
C ASP A 66 26.39 -32.69 -8.51
N SER A 67 26.05 -33.05 -7.28
CA SER A 67 25.17 -34.18 -7.04
C SER A 67 23.74 -33.86 -7.49
N MET A 68 23.05 -34.86 -8.03
CA MET A 68 21.66 -34.69 -8.49
C MET A 68 20.73 -34.31 -7.34
N GLY A 69 20.98 -34.81 -6.14
CA GLY A 69 20.23 -34.48 -4.94
C GLY A 69 20.38 -33.02 -4.52
N SER A 70 21.60 -32.46 -4.55
CA SER A 70 21.86 -31.08 -4.24
C SER A 70 21.20 -30.13 -5.22
N LYS A 71 21.33 -30.40 -6.52
CA LYS A 71 20.68 -29.63 -7.59
C LYS A 71 19.15 -29.66 -7.47
N MET A 72 18.59 -30.80 -7.10
CA MET A 72 17.14 -30.93 -6.90
C MET A 72 16.66 -30.18 -5.64
N SER A 73 17.41 -30.21 -4.56
CA SER A 73 17.15 -29.47 -3.32
C SER A 73 17.20 -27.96 -3.55
N GLU A 74 18.24 -27.47 -4.24
CA GLU A 74 18.38 -26.05 -4.58
C GLU A 74 17.22 -25.55 -5.47
N LYS A 75 16.85 -26.31 -6.49
CA LYS A 75 15.70 -26.01 -7.34
C LYS A 75 14.37 -26.02 -6.58
N ALA A 76 14.19 -26.96 -5.68
CA ALA A 76 12.98 -27.06 -4.87
C ALA A 76 12.83 -25.83 -3.96
N GLN A 77 13.93 -25.41 -3.32
CA GLN A 77 13.95 -24.21 -2.49
C GLN A 77 13.68 -22.93 -3.31
N GLU A 78 14.35 -22.77 -4.44
CA GLU A 78 14.12 -21.63 -5.34
C GLU A 78 12.65 -21.57 -5.81
N THR A 79 12.06 -22.71 -6.16
CA THR A 79 10.67 -22.78 -6.60
C THR A 79 9.71 -22.43 -5.46
N TRP A 80 10.00 -22.89 -4.25
CA TRP A 80 9.23 -22.58 -3.06
C TRP A 80 9.25 -21.07 -2.77
N HIS A 81 10.44 -20.45 -2.77
CA HIS A 81 10.59 -19.00 -2.57
C HIS A 81 9.82 -18.20 -3.62
N LYS A 82 9.94 -18.56 -4.89
CA LYS A 82 9.17 -17.91 -5.97
C LYS A 82 7.65 -18.03 -5.79
N THR A 83 7.20 -19.16 -5.27
CA THR A 83 5.77 -19.37 -4.99
C THR A 83 5.30 -18.49 -3.83
N GLN A 84 6.08 -18.39 -2.76
CA GLN A 84 5.79 -17.51 -1.64
C GLN A 84 5.77 -16.04 -2.05
N GLU A 85 6.79 -15.58 -2.76
CA GLU A 85 6.87 -14.22 -3.27
C GLU A 85 5.70 -13.88 -4.20
N GLY A 86 5.31 -14.82 -5.07
CA GLY A 86 4.15 -14.65 -5.95
C GLY A 86 2.83 -14.55 -5.18
N ALA A 87 2.66 -15.37 -4.16
CA ALA A 87 1.47 -15.34 -3.31
C ALA A 87 1.39 -14.03 -2.48
N GLU A 88 2.51 -13.58 -1.94
CA GLU A 88 2.59 -12.33 -1.19
C GLU A 88 2.25 -11.12 -2.07
N LYS A 89 2.85 -11.01 -3.25
CA LYS A 89 2.53 -9.95 -4.22
C LYS A 89 1.06 -9.95 -4.64
N GLY A 90 0.49 -11.13 -4.87
CA GLY A 90 -0.92 -11.27 -5.20
C GLY A 90 -1.83 -10.79 -4.06
N TRP A 91 -1.48 -11.10 -2.83
CA TRP A 91 -2.22 -10.69 -1.65
C TRP A 91 -2.12 -9.17 -1.41
N ASP A 92 -0.92 -8.61 -1.49
CA ASP A 92 -0.68 -7.18 -1.30
C ASP A 92 -1.37 -6.36 -2.39
N ALA A 93 -1.29 -6.79 -3.65
CA ALA A 93 -2.03 -6.16 -4.74
C ALA A 93 -3.56 -6.22 -4.55
N THR A 94 -4.07 -7.29 -3.96
CA THR A 94 -5.50 -7.43 -3.66
C THR A 94 -5.92 -6.47 -2.55
N LYS A 95 -5.14 -6.37 -1.48
CA LYS A 95 -5.37 -5.41 -0.39
C LYS A 95 -5.37 -3.97 -0.89
N GLU A 96 -4.35 -3.59 -1.66
CA GLU A 96 -4.22 -2.24 -2.21
C GLU A 96 -5.41 -1.87 -3.12
N LYS A 97 -5.83 -2.79 -3.99
CA LYS A 97 -7.02 -2.57 -4.83
C LYS A 97 -8.29 -2.41 -4.02
N THR A 98 -8.46 -3.22 -2.97
CA THR A 98 -9.61 -3.15 -2.09
C THR A 98 -9.63 -1.83 -1.31
N GLU A 99 -8.50 -1.40 -0.79
CA GLU A 99 -8.35 -0.13 -0.08
C GLU A 99 -8.65 1.06 -1.00
N LYS A 100 -8.06 1.10 -2.19
CA LYS A 100 -8.33 2.13 -3.21
C LYS A 100 -9.80 2.18 -3.59
N GLY A 101 -10.43 1.02 -3.81
CA GLY A 101 -11.86 0.92 -4.12
C GLY A 101 -12.74 1.42 -2.99
N TRP A 102 -12.42 1.10 -1.76
CA TRP A 102 -13.15 1.56 -0.58
C TRP A 102 -13.03 3.08 -0.40
N ASN A 103 -11.81 3.61 -0.52
CA ASN A 103 -11.56 5.04 -0.40
C ASN A 103 -12.28 5.84 -1.50
N ALA A 104 -12.24 5.37 -2.75
CA ALA A 104 -12.99 5.98 -3.85
C ALA A 104 -14.50 5.98 -3.60
N THR A 105 -15.04 4.90 -3.03
CA THR A 105 -16.45 4.81 -2.67
C THR A 105 -16.82 5.81 -1.57
N LYS A 106 -15.99 5.93 -0.53
CA LYS A 106 -16.19 6.92 0.54
C LYS A 106 -16.15 8.35 0.01
N GLU A 107 -15.17 8.66 -0.81
CA GLU A 107 -15.06 10.00 -1.42
C GLU A 107 -16.25 10.31 -2.33
N GLY A 108 -16.67 9.34 -3.14
CA GLY A 108 -17.85 9.48 -3.99
C GLY A 108 -19.13 9.73 -3.19
N ALA A 109 -19.33 8.99 -2.11
CA ALA A 109 -20.46 9.15 -1.21
C ALA A 109 -20.44 10.53 -0.51
N SER A 110 -19.29 10.97 -0.03
CA SER A 110 -19.14 12.28 0.59
C SER A 110 -19.45 13.42 -0.38
N LYS A 111 -18.88 13.38 -1.58
CA LYS A 111 -19.15 14.39 -2.62
C LYS A 111 -20.63 14.40 -3.04
N GLY A 112 -21.25 13.23 -3.14
CA GLY A 112 -22.68 13.10 -3.44
C GLY A 112 -23.55 13.72 -2.34
N TRP A 113 -23.20 13.49 -1.09
CA TRP A 113 -23.90 14.06 0.06
C TRP A 113 -23.77 15.59 0.10
N ASP A 114 -22.56 16.11 -0.09
CA ASP A 114 -22.30 17.55 -0.09
C ASP A 114 -23.05 18.26 -1.23
N ALA A 115 -23.06 17.69 -2.43
CA ALA A 115 -23.84 18.20 -3.56
C ALA A 115 -25.36 18.20 -3.30
N THR A 116 -25.87 17.16 -2.62
CA THR A 116 -27.27 17.07 -2.24
C THR A 116 -27.63 18.15 -1.21
N LYS A 117 -26.78 18.33 -0.22
CA LYS A 117 -26.94 19.34 0.82
C LYS A 117 -26.94 20.76 0.23
N GLU A 118 -26.01 21.06 -0.66
CA GLU A 118 -25.94 22.34 -1.35
C GLU A 118 -27.18 22.63 -2.21
N LYS A 119 -27.65 21.63 -2.98
CA LYS A 119 -28.89 21.77 -3.77
C LYS A 119 -30.10 21.97 -2.90
N SER A 120 -30.21 21.26 -1.78
CA SER A 120 -31.31 21.42 -0.84
C SER A 120 -31.31 22.81 -0.21
N GLN A 121 -30.15 23.34 0.13
CA GLN A 121 -30.03 24.67 0.70
C GLN A 121 -30.39 25.75 -0.31
N LYS A 122 -29.91 25.67 -1.53
CA LYS A 122 -30.30 26.59 -2.62
C LYS A 122 -31.80 26.54 -2.91
N GLY A 123 -32.43 25.36 -2.91
CA GLY A 123 -33.86 25.22 -3.07
C GLY A 123 -34.65 25.87 -1.92
N TRP A 124 -34.20 25.71 -0.69
CA TRP A 124 -34.80 26.34 0.47
C TRP A 124 -34.70 27.87 0.45
N ASP A 125 -33.53 28.38 0.07
CA ASP A 125 -33.30 29.83 -0.02
C ASP A 125 -34.18 30.47 -1.12
N ALA A 126 -34.27 29.83 -2.29
CA ALA A 126 -35.18 30.26 -3.36
C ALA A 126 -36.65 30.23 -2.93
N THR A 127 -37.06 29.26 -2.16
CA THR A 127 -38.42 29.18 -1.60
C THR A 127 -38.71 30.32 -0.61
N LYS A 128 -37.76 30.66 0.24
CA LYS A 128 -37.89 31.81 1.17
C LYS A 128 -37.98 33.11 0.43
N GLU A 129 -37.18 33.32 -0.59
CA GLU A 129 -37.19 34.53 -1.41
C GLU A 129 -38.52 34.70 -2.11
N ALA A 130 -39.03 33.63 -2.77
CA ALA A 130 -40.35 33.66 -3.41
C ALA A 130 -41.48 33.95 -2.40
N ALA A 131 -41.43 33.38 -1.21
CA ALA A 131 -42.42 33.64 -0.17
C ALA A 131 -42.36 35.11 0.36
N SER A 132 -41.15 35.66 0.45
CA SER A 132 -40.96 37.09 0.83
C SER A 132 -41.52 38.05 -0.22
N ASP A 133 -41.29 37.73 -1.51
CA ASP A 133 -41.81 38.56 -2.61
C ASP A 133 -43.34 38.53 -2.72
N LEU A 134 -43.93 37.35 -2.51
CA LEU A 134 -45.39 37.22 -2.43
C LEU A 134 -45.95 38.04 -1.28
N LYS A 135 -45.32 38.01 -0.12
CA LYS A 135 -45.75 38.78 1.03
C LYS A 135 -45.68 40.29 0.79
N LYS A 136 -44.69 40.80 0.10
CA LYS A 136 -44.61 42.19 -0.31
C LYS A 136 -45.73 42.60 -1.26
N LYS A 137 -46.01 41.76 -2.29
CA LYS A 137 -47.08 42.06 -3.26
C LYS A 137 -48.48 42.00 -2.71
N VAL A 138 -48.73 41.32 -1.58
CA VAL A 138 -50.05 41.24 -0.93
C VAL A 138 -50.24 42.38 0.09
N SER A 139 -49.17 43.08 0.50
CA SER A 139 -49.20 44.16 1.46
C SER A 139 -49.21 45.55 0.85
N GLU A 140 -49.19 45.66 -0.49
CA GLU A 140 -49.47 46.87 -1.26
C GLU A 140 -50.94 46.88 -1.76
#